data_6ce3c185ad9b7dd35421efab04346f54
#
_entry.id   6ce3c185ad9b7dd35421efab04346f54
#
_cell.length_a   1.000
_cell.length_b   1.000
_cell.length_c   1.000
_cell.angle_alpha   90.00
_cell.angle_beta   90.00
_cell.angle_gamma   90.00
#
_symmetry.space_group_name_H-M   'P 1'
#
loop_
_entity.id
_entity.type
_entity.pdbx_description
1 polymer ?
#
loop_
_entity_poly.entity_id
_entity_poly.type
_entity_poly.pdbx_seq_one_letter_code
_entity_poly.pdbx_strand_id
1 'polypeptide(L)'
;MRLAYWMYEGTAHHGVARVMNSLRNAHAVFHAPQGDDYVTTLFTMLERTPNFPAMTTSVVSGNDLARGSMRLPDTLRQVAANHHPELIVVVASCSTILLQDNLEIATKEAGLGCDVIVYDANPYRMQETAAADGLFSELVKTYAAPQPLTAQPSVNILGPSSLGFHARHDLISLRRILKTLGVQVNVVAPWGASVGDLRRLSAAWLTIAPYRELGHTAADYLEAQFGTPALREAPIGVQPTLRWLNALVAGLNEVGARLTVPAAPVKLPPLTAFSLDGMSAPSNVPWFARTADMESFSGKKAFVFGDATHTVGMAKFLVDELGMPLVGAGTYLLKEAAWVREQLQGYVKDEDFIATDEFQQVAQRIGELRPDLVCGTQMERHTGRKHDLNVMVIAPPTHIESHLLAYRPFLAFDGADVIADEVYTTCTLGMEKHLIDMFGDAGLDEVDAVAAGHGDGETRGQGDGATLVSEDQRVAALSANGQDQSEPVSQSPGPLVPLSPGQAVSWTADAEVTLKKIPFFVRGRVRTNVEKYASERGIASITSDVLLAAKEHLGA
;
A
#
# COMPACT_ATOMS: atom_id res chain seq x y z
N MET A 1 -0.48 -10.85 -32.43
CA MET A 1 -0.48 -9.58 -31.66
C MET A 1 -0.77 -9.96 -30.21
N ARG A 2 0.21 -9.85 -29.32
CA ARG A 2 -0.03 -10.03 -27.88
C ARG A 2 -0.57 -8.70 -27.38
N LEU A 3 -1.83 -8.63 -27.03
CA LEU A 3 -2.39 -7.48 -26.32
C LEU A 3 -1.80 -7.50 -24.90
N ALA A 4 -1.05 -6.47 -24.53
CA ALA A 4 -0.67 -6.24 -23.16
C ALA A 4 -1.93 -5.74 -22.41
N TYR A 5 -2.66 -6.64 -21.78
CA TYR A 5 -3.86 -6.29 -21.02
C TYR A 5 -3.55 -5.53 -19.72
N TRP A 6 -2.30 -5.56 -19.29
CA TRP A 6 -1.89 -5.06 -17.99
C TRP A 6 -0.57 -4.29 -18.12
N MET A 7 -0.53 -3.11 -17.59
CA MET A 7 0.65 -2.27 -17.52
C MET A 7 0.84 -1.81 -16.07
N TYR A 8 2.09 -1.72 -15.64
CA TYR A 8 2.42 -1.19 -14.30
C TYR A 8 2.21 0.32 -14.21
N GLU A 9 2.49 1.03 -15.30
CA GLU A 9 2.32 2.49 -15.36
C GLU A 9 1.34 2.88 -16.46
N GLY A 10 0.64 4.00 -16.24
CA GLY A 10 -0.11 4.68 -17.27
C GLY A 10 0.78 5.43 -18.26
N THR A 11 0.17 6.02 -19.26
CA THR A 11 0.86 6.88 -20.22
C THR A 11 1.24 8.23 -19.60
N ALA A 12 2.11 9.00 -20.25
CA ALA A 12 2.65 10.26 -19.72
C ALA A 12 1.57 11.26 -19.28
N HIS A 13 0.45 11.37 -19.98
CA HIS A 13 -0.62 12.29 -19.58
C HIS A 13 -1.34 11.89 -18.29
N HIS A 14 -1.28 10.61 -17.87
CA HIS A 14 -1.71 10.19 -16.53
C HIS A 14 -0.84 10.83 -15.44
N GLY A 15 0.47 10.93 -15.68
CA GLY A 15 1.39 11.61 -14.77
C GLY A 15 1.07 13.09 -14.61
N VAL A 16 0.71 13.77 -15.71
CA VAL A 16 0.21 15.15 -15.69
C VAL A 16 -1.06 15.24 -14.85
N ALA A 17 -2.01 14.34 -15.08
CA ALA A 17 -3.25 14.26 -14.32
C ALA A 17 -3.00 14.10 -12.82
N ARG A 18 -2.07 13.24 -12.42
CA ARG A 18 -1.69 12.99 -11.04
C ARG A 18 -1.24 14.27 -10.32
N VAL A 19 -0.36 15.04 -10.94
CA VAL A 19 0.13 16.31 -10.38
C VAL A 19 -0.97 17.36 -10.33
N MET A 20 -1.69 17.54 -11.42
CA MET A 20 -2.71 18.58 -11.53
C MET A 20 -3.90 18.34 -10.62
N ASN A 21 -4.35 17.08 -10.46
CA ASN A 21 -5.41 16.73 -9.50
C ASN A 21 -4.97 16.87 -8.04
N SER A 22 -3.66 16.92 -7.80
CA SER A 22 -3.11 17.15 -6.46
C SER A 22 -3.07 18.62 -6.07
N LEU A 23 -2.95 19.53 -7.05
CA LEU A 23 -2.86 20.97 -6.82
C LEU A 23 -4.24 21.59 -6.59
N ARG A 24 -4.26 22.65 -5.79
CA ARG A 24 -5.45 23.50 -5.63
C ARG A 24 -5.48 24.59 -6.72
N ASN A 25 -6.67 24.93 -7.17
CA ASN A 25 -6.91 25.98 -8.15
C ASN A 25 -6.12 25.77 -9.48
N ALA A 26 -5.87 24.51 -9.82
CA ALA A 26 -5.19 24.13 -11.05
C ALA A 26 -6.10 23.21 -11.88
N HIS A 27 -5.96 23.22 -13.20
CA HIS A 27 -6.78 22.44 -14.11
C HIS A 27 -5.94 21.83 -15.23
N ALA A 28 -6.13 20.54 -15.52
CA ALA A 28 -5.50 19.90 -16.65
C ALA A 28 -6.40 19.95 -17.88
N VAL A 29 -5.84 20.27 -19.04
CA VAL A 29 -6.55 20.19 -20.33
C VAL A 29 -5.82 19.23 -21.24
N PHE A 30 -6.48 18.11 -21.56
CA PHE A 30 -5.95 17.10 -22.48
C PHE A 30 -6.37 17.44 -23.90
N HIS A 31 -5.39 17.60 -24.78
CA HIS A 31 -5.65 17.65 -26.23
C HIS A 31 -5.64 16.22 -26.74
N ALA A 32 -6.84 15.65 -26.95
CA ALA A 32 -7.01 14.22 -27.13
C ALA A 32 -8.22 13.88 -28.00
N PRO A 33 -8.23 12.76 -28.75
CA PRO A 33 -9.45 12.24 -29.33
C PRO A 33 -10.39 11.73 -28.24
N GLN A 34 -11.66 11.58 -28.58
CA GLN A 34 -12.64 10.96 -27.70
C GLN A 34 -12.20 9.52 -27.39
N GLY A 35 -12.12 9.18 -26.11
CA GLY A 35 -11.70 7.87 -25.64
C GLY A 35 -10.34 7.86 -24.94
N ASP A 36 -9.41 8.75 -25.31
CA ASP A 36 -8.15 8.93 -24.56
C ASP A 36 -8.38 9.65 -23.22
N ASP A 37 -9.59 10.11 -22.96
CA ASP A 37 -10.03 10.81 -21.75
C ASP A 37 -10.45 9.87 -20.60
N TYR A 38 -10.27 8.55 -20.75
CA TYR A 38 -10.56 7.57 -19.68
C TYR A 38 -9.78 7.85 -18.38
N VAL A 39 -8.73 8.68 -18.44
CA VAL A 39 -7.96 9.16 -17.28
C VAL A 39 -8.88 9.72 -16.20
N THR A 40 -9.84 10.56 -16.57
CA THR A 40 -10.81 11.16 -15.66
C THR A 40 -11.62 10.09 -14.92
N THR A 41 -12.06 9.06 -15.63
CA THR A 41 -12.79 7.92 -15.07
C THR A 41 -11.89 7.11 -14.13
N LEU A 42 -10.63 6.87 -14.52
CA LEU A 42 -9.66 6.14 -13.71
C LEU A 42 -9.43 6.86 -12.37
N PHE A 43 -9.19 8.16 -12.37
CA PHE A 43 -9.01 8.95 -11.15
C PHE A 43 -10.26 8.93 -10.27
N THR A 44 -11.43 9.13 -10.82
CA THR A 44 -12.69 9.04 -10.05
C THR A 44 -12.85 7.65 -9.41
N MET A 45 -12.53 6.60 -10.14
CA MET A 45 -12.66 5.23 -9.68
C MET A 45 -11.63 4.86 -8.60
N LEU A 46 -10.38 5.30 -8.73
CA LEU A 46 -9.29 4.91 -7.82
C LEU A 46 -9.20 5.80 -6.58
N GLU A 47 -9.36 7.12 -6.72
CA GLU A 47 -9.31 8.06 -5.59
C GLU A 47 -10.52 7.96 -4.67
N ARG A 48 -11.63 7.38 -5.13
CA ARG A 48 -12.85 7.25 -4.33
C ARG A 48 -13.34 8.57 -3.73
N THR A 49 -13.13 9.67 -4.45
CA THR A 49 -13.62 10.99 -4.04
C THR A 49 -14.98 11.28 -4.69
N PRO A 50 -15.88 12.03 -4.03
CA PRO A 50 -17.17 12.36 -4.60
C PRO A 50 -17.09 13.40 -5.72
N ASN A 51 -15.97 14.09 -5.85
CA ASN A 51 -15.76 15.16 -6.83
C ASN A 51 -15.06 14.61 -8.06
N PHE A 52 -15.47 15.09 -9.23
CA PHE A 52 -14.69 14.86 -10.45
C PHE A 52 -13.34 15.57 -10.36
N PRO A 53 -12.27 14.96 -10.90
CA PRO A 53 -10.96 15.60 -10.95
C PRO A 53 -11.02 16.86 -11.83
N ALA A 54 -10.16 17.85 -11.53
CA ALA A 54 -10.07 19.11 -12.26
C ALA A 54 -9.38 18.91 -13.62
N MET A 55 -10.08 18.25 -14.53
CA MET A 55 -9.57 17.83 -15.85
C MET A 55 -10.65 18.00 -16.91
N THR A 56 -10.23 18.43 -18.10
CA THR A 56 -11.12 18.59 -19.27
C THR A 56 -10.42 18.13 -20.53
N THR A 57 -11.14 17.50 -21.44
CA THR A 57 -10.61 17.10 -22.75
C THR A 57 -11.01 18.10 -23.82
N SER A 58 -10.02 18.67 -24.49
CA SER A 58 -10.20 19.36 -25.76
C SER A 58 -10.24 18.30 -26.87
N VAL A 59 -11.45 17.90 -27.25
CA VAL A 59 -11.65 16.76 -28.14
C VAL A 59 -11.21 17.08 -29.57
N VAL A 60 -10.32 16.25 -30.12
CA VAL A 60 -9.91 16.26 -31.52
C VAL A 60 -10.80 15.30 -32.29
N SER A 61 -11.57 15.80 -33.25
CA SER A 61 -12.43 14.98 -34.11
C SER A 61 -11.92 14.93 -35.52
N GLY A 62 -12.33 13.88 -36.28
CA GLY A 62 -12.01 13.79 -37.71
C GLY A 62 -12.49 14.99 -38.53
N ASN A 63 -13.60 15.64 -38.13
CA ASN A 63 -14.09 16.85 -38.77
C ASN A 63 -13.21 18.07 -38.52
N ASP A 64 -12.65 18.17 -37.32
CA ASP A 64 -11.73 19.26 -36.94
C ASP A 64 -10.42 19.11 -37.74
N LEU A 65 -9.91 17.89 -37.85
CA LEU A 65 -8.71 17.58 -38.63
C LEU A 65 -8.93 17.90 -40.11
N ALA A 66 -10.07 17.52 -40.68
CA ALA A 66 -10.39 17.78 -42.09
C ALA A 66 -10.51 19.29 -42.41
N ARG A 67 -10.88 20.10 -41.42
CA ARG A 67 -11.02 21.56 -41.56
C ARG A 67 -9.78 22.33 -41.14
N GLY A 68 -8.77 21.66 -40.58
CA GLY A 68 -7.60 22.34 -39.98
C GLY A 68 -7.99 23.24 -38.78
N SER A 69 -9.08 22.92 -38.10
CA SER A 69 -9.56 23.67 -36.94
C SER A 69 -9.17 22.99 -35.64
N MET A 70 -8.90 23.79 -34.63
CA MET A 70 -8.54 23.31 -33.29
C MET A 70 -9.52 23.88 -32.27
N ARG A 71 -10.10 23.03 -31.42
CA ARG A 71 -11.05 23.45 -30.37
C ARG A 71 -10.35 23.91 -29.09
N LEU A 72 -9.05 23.72 -28.99
CA LEU A 72 -8.29 23.99 -27.77
C LEU A 72 -8.49 25.43 -27.24
N PRO A 73 -8.42 26.51 -28.06
CA PRO A 73 -8.64 27.88 -27.58
C PRO A 73 -10.01 28.07 -26.91
N ASP A 74 -11.07 27.49 -27.50
CA ASP A 74 -12.42 27.60 -26.97
C ASP A 74 -12.60 26.79 -25.70
N THR A 75 -12.03 25.57 -25.65
CA THR A 75 -12.01 24.74 -24.46
C THR A 75 -11.32 25.46 -23.29
N LEU A 76 -10.17 26.08 -23.55
CA LEU A 76 -9.42 26.84 -22.54
C LEU A 76 -10.23 28.02 -22.00
N ARG A 77 -10.93 28.78 -22.87
CA ARG A 77 -11.81 29.88 -22.46
C ARG A 77 -12.97 29.37 -21.57
N GLN A 78 -13.57 28.21 -21.93
CA GLN A 78 -14.63 27.58 -21.14
C GLN A 78 -14.11 27.11 -19.77
N VAL A 79 -12.94 26.47 -19.71
CA VAL A 79 -12.32 26.05 -18.45
C VAL A 79 -12.03 27.26 -17.57
N ALA A 80 -11.46 28.34 -18.12
CA ALA A 80 -11.17 29.54 -17.36
C ALA A 80 -12.46 30.21 -16.83
N ALA A 81 -13.53 30.24 -17.62
CA ALA A 81 -14.81 30.83 -17.24
C ALA A 81 -15.58 30.00 -16.19
N ASN A 82 -15.50 28.67 -16.27
CA ASN A 82 -16.27 27.78 -15.41
C ASN A 82 -15.57 27.44 -14.09
N HIS A 83 -14.24 27.34 -14.08
CA HIS A 83 -13.46 26.82 -12.96
C HIS A 83 -12.53 27.87 -12.31
N HIS A 84 -12.29 29.00 -12.95
CA HIS A 84 -11.43 30.10 -12.47
C HIS A 84 -10.07 29.60 -11.90
N PRO A 85 -9.33 28.75 -12.63
CA PRO A 85 -8.04 28.23 -12.15
C PRO A 85 -6.97 29.32 -12.13
N GLU A 86 -6.01 29.20 -11.21
CA GLU A 86 -4.76 30.00 -11.23
C GLU A 86 -3.80 29.49 -12.30
N LEU A 87 -3.83 28.19 -12.58
CA LEU A 87 -2.94 27.51 -13.52
C LEU A 87 -3.73 26.50 -14.36
N ILE A 88 -3.51 26.53 -15.66
CA ILE A 88 -3.91 25.48 -16.59
C ILE A 88 -2.67 24.81 -17.16
N VAL A 89 -2.62 23.48 -17.13
CA VAL A 89 -1.59 22.70 -17.85
C VAL A 89 -2.25 22.00 -19.02
N VAL A 90 -1.72 22.26 -20.22
CA VAL A 90 -2.16 21.62 -21.48
C VAL A 90 -1.18 20.52 -21.85
N VAL A 91 -1.69 19.36 -22.20
CA VAL A 91 -0.89 18.22 -22.63
C VAL A 91 -1.57 17.46 -23.76
N ALA A 92 -0.78 17.01 -24.74
CA ALA A 92 -1.26 16.11 -25.79
C ALA A 92 -1.35 14.67 -25.29
N SER A 93 -2.36 13.93 -25.75
CA SER A 93 -2.42 12.48 -25.55
C SER A 93 -1.45 11.74 -26.49
N CYS A 94 -1.30 10.43 -26.26
CA CYS A 94 -0.47 9.59 -27.14
C CYS A 94 -0.94 9.60 -28.60
N SER A 95 -2.23 9.78 -28.85
CA SER A 95 -2.77 9.84 -30.21
C SER A 95 -2.53 11.19 -30.88
N THR A 96 -2.67 12.30 -30.15
CA THR A 96 -2.60 13.65 -30.72
C THR A 96 -1.19 14.21 -30.84
N ILE A 97 -0.24 13.69 -30.07
CA ILE A 97 1.17 14.13 -30.21
C ILE A 97 1.73 13.86 -31.63
N LEU A 98 1.18 12.86 -32.33
CA LEU A 98 1.55 12.56 -33.71
C LEU A 98 1.05 13.60 -34.70
N LEU A 99 0.03 14.39 -34.34
CA LEU A 99 -0.51 15.44 -35.18
C LEU A 99 0.42 16.64 -35.26
N GLN A 100 1.33 16.78 -34.31
CA GLN A 100 2.27 17.91 -34.21
C GLN A 100 1.56 19.28 -34.16
N ASP A 101 0.38 19.33 -33.57
CA ASP A 101 -0.37 20.57 -33.37
C ASP A 101 0.44 21.54 -32.51
N ASN A 102 0.44 22.82 -32.90
CA ASN A 102 1.11 23.85 -32.12
C ASN A 102 0.24 24.32 -30.96
N LEU A 103 0.33 23.62 -29.83
CA LEU A 103 -0.46 23.90 -28.64
C LEU A 103 -0.11 25.25 -28.00
N GLU A 104 1.15 25.73 -28.15
CA GLU A 104 1.54 27.02 -27.62
C GLU A 104 0.88 28.20 -28.36
N ILE A 105 0.73 28.11 -29.69
CA ILE A 105 0.00 29.10 -30.45
C ILE A 105 -1.47 29.12 -30.03
N ALA A 106 -2.07 27.94 -29.95
CA ALA A 106 -3.48 27.79 -29.53
C ALA A 106 -3.74 28.33 -28.10
N THR A 107 -2.81 28.13 -27.17
CA THR A 107 -2.93 28.70 -25.82
C THR A 107 -2.83 30.22 -25.80
N LYS A 108 -1.95 30.79 -26.59
CA LYS A 108 -1.83 32.25 -26.75
C LYS A 108 -3.08 32.86 -27.38
N GLU A 109 -3.68 32.18 -28.37
CA GLU A 109 -4.93 32.60 -29.02
C GLU A 109 -6.10 32.60 -28.02
N ALA A 110 -6.09 31.73 -27.02
CA ALA A 110 -7.12 31.72 -25.99
C ALA A 110 -7.21 33.03 -25.19
N GLY A 111 -6.08 33.74 -25.00
CA GLY A 111 -6.03 35.06 -24.39
C GLY A 111 -6.48 35.07 -22.93
N LEU A 112 -6.05 34.12 -22.12
CA LEU A 112 -6.49 33.93 -20.75
C LEU A 112 -5.78 34.86 -19.74
N GLY A 113 -6.44 35.14 -18.64
CA GLY A 113 -5.88 35.91 -17.52
C GLY A 113 -5.18 35.07 -16.46
N CYS A 114 -5.15 33.74 -16.60
CA CYS A 114 -4.43 32.82 -15.71
C CYS A 114 -3.19 32.27 -16.42
N ASP A 115 -2.29 31.66 -15.63
CA ASP A 115 -1.10 31.01 -16.19
C ASP A 115 -1.48 29.76 -16.99
N VAL A 116 -0.88 29.61 -18.17
CA VAL A 116 -1.04 28.42 -19.01
C VAL A 116 0.32 27.86 -19.39
N ILE A 117 0.54 26.59 -19.06
CA ILE A 117 1.76 25.86 -19.39
C ILE A 117 1.40 24.73 -20.37
N VAL A 118 2.10 24.68 -21.48
CA VAL A 118 2.06 23.51 -22.40
C VAL A 118 3.19 22.58 -21.97
N TYR A 119 2.83 21.41 -21.48
CA TYR A 119 3.82 20.43 -21.01
C TYR A 119 4.04 19.35 -22.08
N ASP A 120 5.31 19.21 -22.53
CA ASP A 120 5.70 18.17 -23.50
C ASP A 120 5.87 16.82 -22.81
N ALA A 121 4.77 16.16 -22.53
CA ALA A 121 4.73 14.80 -22.01
C ALA A 121 4.68 13.79 -23.17
N ASN A 122 5.82 13.56 -23.83
CA ASN A 122 5.88 12.62 -24.94
C ASN A 122 5.77 11.17 -24.47
N PRO A 123 4.62 10.48 -24.68
CA PRO A 123 4.36 9.12 -24.19
C PRO A 123 5.24 8.04 -24.87
N TYR A 124 5.91 8.36 -25.96
CA TYR A 124 6.88 7.47 -26.59
C TYR A 124 8.28 7.53 -25.96
N ARG A 125 8.50 8.48 -25.05
CA ARG A 125 9.79 8.69 -24.38
C ARG A 125 9.70 8.58 -22.87
N MET A 126 8.50 8.78 -22.30
CA MET A 126 8.28 8.74 -20.85
C MET A 126 6.92 8.14 -20.52
N GLN A 127 6.81 7.55 -19.37
CA GLN A 127 5.57 7.02 -18.81
C GLN A 127 5.09 7.88 -17.64
N GLU A 128 4.04 7.45 -16.96
CA GLU A 128 3.31 8.18 -15.94
C GLU A 128 4.21 8.79 -14.87
N THR A 129 5.06 7.98 -14.24
CA THR A 129 5.88 8.40 -13.10
C THR A 129 6.89 9.47 -13.50
N ALA A 130 7.57 9.24 -14.64
CA ALA A 130 8.55 10.20 -15.15
C ALA A 130 7.91 11.51 -15.61
N ALA A 131 6.70 11.47 -16.17
CA ALA A 131 5.96 12.67 -16.56
C ALA A 131 5.45 13.43 -15.32
N ALA A 132 5.03 12.74 -14.27
CA ALA A 132 4.61 13.36 -13.03
C ALA A 132 5.77 14.11 -12.35
N ASP A 133 6.93 13.47 -12.15
CA ASP A 133 8.09 14.09 -11.52
C ASP A 133 8.65 15.24 -12.38
N GLY A 134 8.69 15.06 -13.71
CA GLY A 134 9.10 16.10 -14.65
C GLY A 134 8.22 17.34 -14.59
N LEU A 135 6.88 17.17 -14.68
CA LEU A 135 5.95 18.29 -14.56
C LEU A 135 6.07 18.98 -13.21
N PHE A 136 6.09 18.21 -12.12
CA PHE A 136 6.20 18.79 -10.78
C PHE A 136 7.49 19.59 -10.62
N SER A 137 8.61 19.07 -11.11
CA SER A 137 9.88 19.79 -11.15
C SER A 137 9.81 21.07 -11.97
N GLU A 138 9.15 21.05 -13.14
CA GLU A 138 8.97 22.23 -13.98
C GLU A 138 8.13 23.31 -13.28
N LEU A 139 7.05 22.91 -12.62
CA LEU A 139 6.23 23.83 -11.82
C LEU A 139 7.04 24.45 -10.67
N VAL A 140 7.84 23.66 -9.97
CA VAL A 140 8.72 24.16 -8.91
C VAL A 140 9.76 25.13 -9.48
N LYS A 141 10.38 24.82 -10.61
CA LYS A 141 11.33 25.73 -11.30
C LYS A 141 10.69 27.03 -11.74
N THR A 142 9.45 26.97 -12.20
CA THR A 142 8.71 28.14 -12.69
C THR A 142 8.28 29.08 -11.56
N TYR A 143 7.84 28.52 -10.43
CA TYR A 143 7.19 29.31 -9.40
C TYR A 143 8.02 29.54 -8.14
N ALA A 144 8.96 28.64 -7.79
CA ALA A 144 9.76 28.84 -6.59
C ALA A 144 10.57 30.15 -6.69
N ALA A 145 10.44 30.98 -5.68
CA ALA A 145 11.11 32.30 -5.63
C ALA A 145 11.96 32.39 -4.36
N PRO A 146 13.05 33.19 -4.36
CA PRO A 146 13.82 33.43 -3.14
C PRO A 146 12.94 34.05 -2.06
N GLN A 147 12.92 33.42 -0.88
CA GLN A 147 12.19 33.87 0.31
C GLN A 147 13.10 33.81 1.52
N PRO A 148 12.90 34.68 2.52
CA PRO A 148 13.58 34.54 3.79
C PRO A 148 13.17 33.23 4.47
N LEU A 149 14.12 32.60 5.16
CA LEU A 149 13.81 31.40 5.95
C LEU A 149 12.77 31.74 7.02
N THR A 150 11.92 30.75 7.32
CA THR A 150 10.94 30.87 8.40
C THR A 150 11.63 31.10 9.74
N ALA A 151 10.98 31.85 10.64
CA ALA A 151 11.54 32.18 11.94
C ALA A 151 11.72 30.95 12.86
N GLN A 152 10.99 29.90 12.61
CA GLN A 152 11.06 28.63 13.35
C GLN A 152 11.44 27.48 12.40
N PRO A 153 12.04 26.42 12.93
CA PRO A 153 12.37 25.24 12.13
C PRO A 153 11.18 24.76 11.33
N SER A 154 11.36 24.63 10.03
CA SER A 154 10.29 24.21 9.13
C SER A 154 10.78 23.31 8.00
N VAL A 155 9.89 22.51 7.47
CA VAL A 155 10.17 21.61 6.36
C VAL A 155 9.14 21.73 5.24
N ASN A 156 9.56 21.50 4.00
CA ASN A 156 8.67 21.11 2.93
C ASN A 156 8.50 19.58 2.95
N ILE A 157 7.35 19.09 2.49
CA ILE A 157 7.13 17.66 2.20
C ILE A 157 6.73 17.58 0.72
N LEU A 158 7.61 17.01 -0.10
CA LEU A 158 7.40 16.86 -1.53
C LEU A 158 7.08 15.39 -1.86
N GLY A 159 6.19 15.18 -2.84
CA GLY A 159 5.88 13.86 -3.37
C GLY A 159 4.49 13.33 -3.08
N PRO A 160 3.84 13.61 -1.92
CA PRO A 160 2.45 13.19 -1.74
C PRO A 160 1.57 13.72 -2.88
N SER A 161 0.84 12.84 -3.55
CA SER A 161 0.03 13.17 -4.73
C SER A 161 -1.24 12.35 -4.81
N SER A 162 -2.13 12.77 -5.69
CA SER A 162 -3.26 11.94 -6.14
C SER A 162 -2.75 10.61 -6.69
N LEU A 163 -3.49 9.54 -6.48
CA LEU A 163 -3.08 8.15 -6.73
C LEU A 163 -1.78 7.73 -6.00
N GLY A 164 -1.33 8.51 -5.01
CA GLY A 164 -0.20 8.16 -4.17
C GLY A 164 -0.56 7.01 -3.22
N PHE A 165 0.10 5.87 -3.39
CA PHE A 165 -0.12 4.72 -2.53
C PHE A 165 0.28 5.05 -1.10
N HIS A 166 -0.62 4.86 -0.13
CA HIS A 166 -0.47 5.22 1.29
C HIS A 166 -0.28 6.72 1.61
N ALA A 167 -0.12 7.58 0.61
CA ALA A 167 0.37 8.96 0.75
C ALA A 167 -0.37 9.83 1.78
N ARG A 168 -1.69 9.64 1.97
CA ARG A 168 -2.46 10.42 2.94
C ARG A 168 -2.11 10.08 4.38
N HIS A 169 -2.03 8.80 4.72
CA HIS A 169 -1.69 8.34 6.06
C HIS A 169 -0.20 8.52 6.36
N ASP A 170 0.65 8.33 5.36
CA ASP A 170 2.08 8.66 5.46
C ASP A 170 2.28 10.14 5.84
N LEU A 171 1.55 11.03 5.18
CA LEU A 171 1.58 12.46 5.50
C LEU A 171 1.09 12.74 6.93
N ILE A 172 0.07 12.03 7.41
CA ILE A 172 -0.42 12.15 8.79
C ILE A 172 0.67 11.70 9.78
N SER A 173 1.31 10.56 9.54
CA SER A 173 2.38 10.02 10.38
C SER A 173 3.60 10.95 10.42
N LEU A 174 4.04 11.45 9.26
CA LEU A 174 5.14 12.42 9.20
C LEU A 174 4.79 13.73 9.94
N ARG A 175 3.60 14.29 9.74
CA ARG A 175 3.16 15.51 10.43
C ARG A 175 3.09 15.33 11.95
N ARG A 176 2.70 14.15 12.42
CA ARG A 176 2.69 13.82 13.86
C ARG A 176 4.10 13.87 14.45
N ILE A 177 5.06 13.24 13.78
CA ILE A 177 6.47 13.28 14.18
C ILE A 177 6.99 14.72 14.19
N LEU A 178 6.79 15.48 13.13
CA LEU A 178 7.23 16.87 13.03
C LEU A 178 6.63 17.74 14.13
N LYS A 179 5.34 17.55 14.44
CA LYS A 179 4.68 18.24 15.57
C LYS A 179 5.35 17.93 16.90
N THR A 180 5.70 16.65 17.16
CA THR A 180 6.40 16.23 18.38
C THR A 180 7.78 16.88 18.49
N LEU A 181 8.46 17.08 17.36
CA LEU A 181 9.75 17.77 17.30
C LEU A 181 9.64 19.31 17.40
N GLY A 182 8.43 19.87 17.37
CA GLY A 182 8.23 21.31 17.28
C GLY A 182 8.59 21.91 15.91
N VAL A 183 8.63 21.09 14.86
CA VAL A 183 8.98 21.49 13.49
C VAL A 183 7.70 21.78 12.70
N GLN A 184 7.68 22.94 12.05
CA GLN A 184 6.54 23.36 11.24
C GLN A 184 6.60 22.75 9.83
N VAL A 185 5.43 22.47 9.23
CA VAL A 185 5.33 22.16 7.81
C VAL A 185 5.07 23.45 7.05
N ASN A 186 6.05 23.87 6.24
CA ASN A 186 5.94 25.07 5.41
C ASN A 186 4.99 24.82 4.23
N VAL A 187 5.28 23.80 3.42
CA VAL A 187 4.47 23.41 2.25
C VAL A 187 4.44 21.90 2.12
N VAL A 188 3.29 21.35 1.77
CA VAL A 188 3.15 20.00 1.22
C VAL A 188 2.82 20.17 -0.26
N ALA A 189 3.60 19.55 -1.15
CA ALA A 189 3.37 19.64 -2.59
C ALA A 189 3.72 18.31 -3.30
N PRO A 190 3.01 17.99 -4.40
CA PRO A 190 1.92 18.76 -5.00
C PRO A 190 0.61 18.70 -4.22
N TRP A 191 0.39 17.73 -3.29
CA TRP A 191 -0.89 17.52 -2.61
C TRP A 191 -1.35 18.74 -1.81
N GLY A 192 -2.43 19.37 -2.29
CA GLY A 192 -3.07 20.49 -1.64
C GLY A 192 -2.32 21.82 -1.74
N ALA A 193 -1.23 21.89 -2.52
CA ALA A 193 -0.52 23.13 -2.79
C ALA A 193 -1.21 23.97 -3.87
N SER A 194 -1.11 25.27 -3.76
CA SER A 194 -1.43 26.25 -4.82
C SER A 194 -0.15 26.77 -5.47
N VAL A 195 -0.26 27.53 -6.56
CA VAL A 195 0.87 28.26 -7.16
C VAL A 195 1.54 29.18 -6.13
N GLY A 196 0.72 29.84 -5.28
CA GLY A 196 1.23 30.67 -4.18
C GLY A 196 2.05 29.89 -3.15
N ASP A 197 1.68 28.62 -2.87
CA ASP A 197 2.44 27.75 -1.98
C ASP A 197 3.79 27.35 -2.62
N LEU A 198 3.83 27.06 -3.92
CA LEU A 198 5.07 26.73 -4.63
C LEU A 198 6.09 27.88 -4.56
N ARG A 199 5.63 29.15 -4.56
CA ARG A 199 6.50 30.31 -4.41
C ARG A 199 7.22 30.38 -3.06
N ARG A 200 6.69 29.71 -2.02
CA ARG A 200 7.24 29.72 -0.65
C ARG A 200 8.16 28.55 -0.34
N LEU A 201 8.42 27.65 -1.30
CA LEU A 201 9.22 26.45 -1.05
C LEU A 201 10.63 26.77 -0.52
N SER A 202 11.25 27.85 -1.00
CA SER A 202 12.60 28.26 -0.56
C SER A 202 12.67 28.78 0.88
N ALA A 203 11.52 29.05 1.52
CA ALA A 203 11.47 29.53 2.90
C ALA A 203 11.70 28.44 3.95
N ALA A 204 11.60 27.17 3.58
CA ALA A 204 11.81 26.06 4.49
C ALA A 204 13.30 25.85 4.81
N TRP A 205 13.57 25.37 6.02
CA TRP A 205 14.93 25.01 6.44
C TRP A 205 15.42 23.71 5.79
N LEU A 206 14.50 22.78 5.49
CA LEU A 206 14.83 21.49 4.91
C LEU A 206 13.64 20.98 4.07
N THR A 207 13.94 20.18 3.06
CA THR A 207 12.94 19.50 2.24
C THR A 207 12.96 18.00 2.53
N ILE A 208 11.79 17.41 2.79
CA ILE A 208 11.56 15.97 2.91
C ILE A 208 10.94 15.49 1.60
N ALA A 209 11.59 14.56 0.90
CA ALA A 209 11.10 13.96 -0.33
C ALA A 209 11.18 12.42 -0.23
N PRO A 210 10.21 11.77 0.45
CA PRO A 210 10.32 10.36 0.81
C PRO A 210 10.08 9.40 -0.37
N TYR A 211 9.41 9.87 -1.43
CA TYR A 211 9.07 9.03 -2.57
C TYR A 211 10.03 9.29 -3.73
N ARG A 212 10.74 8.23 -4.14
CA ARG A 212 11.68 8.31 -5.25
C ARG A 212 11.01 8.68 -6.57
N GLU A 213 9.77 8.24 -6.73
CA GLU A 213 8.96 8.41 -7.92
C GLU A 213 8.50 9.84 -8.18
N LEU A 214 8.40 10.66 -7.12
CA LEU A 214 7.88 12.02 -7.23
C LEU A 214 8.47 12.92 -6.14
N GLY A 215 9.09 14.01 -6.57
CA GLY A 215 9.58 15.05 -5.69
C GLY A 215 11.10 15.13 -5.57
N HIS A 216 11.86 14.09 -5.94
CA HIS A 216 13.32 14.10 -5.86
C HIS A 216 13.92 15.16 -6.79
N THR A 217 13.47 15.21 -8.06
CA THR A 217 13.99 16.20 -9.03
C THR A 217 13.68 17.65 -8.59
N ALA A 218 12.51 17.86 -8.00
CA ALA A 218 12.16 19.17 -7.43
C ALA A 218 13.01 19.50 -6.19
N ALA A 219 13.28 18.52 -5.34
CA ALA A 219 14.15 18.70 -4.17
C ALA A 219 15.60 19.00 -4.58
N ASP A 220 16.13 18.34 -5.62
CA ASP A 220 17.45 18.62 -6.19
C ASP A 220 17.55 20.06 -6.69
N TYR A 221 16.51 20.54 -7.36
CA TYR A 221 16.44 21.92 -7.80
C TYR A 221 16.43 22.92 -6.64
N LEU A 222 15.63 22.68 -5.59
CA LEU A 222 15.56 23.54 -4.42
C LEU A 222 16.90 23.58 -3.67
N GLU A 223 17.59 22.45 -3.57
CA GLU A 223 18.91 22.35 -2.95
C GLU A 223 19.97 23.10 -3.78
N ALA A 224 20.01 22.87 -5.09
CA ALA A 224 20.97 23.52 -5.98
C ALA A 224 20.74 25.02 -6.11
N GLN A 225 19.48 25.48 -6.18
CA GLN A 225 19.16 26.90 -6.47
C GLN A 225 19.07 27.76 -5.21
N PHE A 226 18.56 27.21 -4.11
CA PHE A 226 18.27 27.96 -2.88
C PHE A 226 19.09 27.47 -1.68
N GLY A 227 19.86 26.37 -1.82
CA GLY A 227 20.64 25.81 -0.73
C GLY A 227 19.78 25.12 0.35
N THR A 228 18.52 24.75 0.04
CA THR A 228 17.63 24.05 0.95
C THR A 228 18.00 22.57 0.97
N PRO A 229 18.62 22.05 2.04
CA PRO A 229 19.02 20.64 2.08
C PRO A 229 17.83 19.71 1.97
N ALA A 230 18.03 18.53 1.38
CA ALA A 230 16.96 17.58 1.14
C ALA A 230 17.21 16.22 1.78
N LEU A 231 16.20 15.71 2.50
CA LEU A 231 16.16 14.35 3.06
C LEU A 231 15.31 13.48 2.15
N ARG A 232 15.97 12.54 1.45
CA ARG A 232 15.37 11.74 0.37
C ARG A 232 15.10 10.29 0.77
N GLU A 233 15.51 9.88 1.97
CA GLU A 233 15.24 8.53 2.47
C GLU A 233 13.77 8.38 2.85
N ALA A 234 13.15 7.27 2.44
CA ALA A 234 11.83 6.87 2.92
C ALA A 234 11.99 6.14 4.27
N PRO A 235 11.40 6.63 5.36
CA PRO A 235 11.50 5.99 6.67
C PRO A 235 10.53 4.79 6.76
N ILE A 236 10.80 3.71 6.00
CA ILE A 236 10.02 2.46 6.02
C ILE A 236 10.70 1.49 6.99
N GLY A 237 10.02 1.16 8.10
CA GLY A 237 10.57 0.36 9.19
C GLY A 237 11.02 1.19 10.39
N VAL A 238 11.33 0.52 11.50
CA VAL A 238 11.73 1.17 12.77
C VAL A 238 13.13 1.75 12.67
N GLN A 239 14.10 0.95 12.24
CA GLN A 239 15.50 1.38 12.16
C GLN A 239 15.72 2.48 11.11
N PRO A 240 15.14 2.39 9.89
CA PRO A 240 15.17 3.50 8.94
C PRO A 240 14.52 4.77 9.50
N THR A 241 13.41 4.66 10.22
CA THR A 241 12.76 5.82 10.86
C THR A 241 13.68 6.49 11.89
N LEU A 242 14.40 5.72 12.68
CA LEU A 242 15.36 6.26 13.65
C LEU A 242 16.54 6.97 12.96
N ARG A 243 17.10 6.38 11.89
CA ARG A 243 18.14 7.05 11.10
C ARG A 243 17.63 8.33 10.46
N TRP A 244 16.45 8.27 9.88
CA TRP A 244 15.79 9.42 9.27
C TRP A 244 15.55 10.56 10.27
N LEU A 245 15.08 10.26 11.50
CA LEU A 245 14.90 11.24 12.56
C LEU A 245 16.21 11.93 12.94
N ASN A 246 17.28 11.15 13.10
CA ASN A 246 18.60 11.72 13.40
C ASN A 246 19.10 12.62 12.28
N ALA A 247 18.95 12.22 11.01
CA ALA A 247 19.32 13.01 9.86
C ALA A 247 18.48 14.30 9.75
N LEU A 248 17.18 14.22 10.01
CA LEU A 248 16.28 15.37 10.04
C LEU A 248 16.71 16.39 11.10
N VAL A 249 16.94 15.95 12.33
CA VAL A 249 17.34 16.82 13.44
C VAL A 249 18.72 17.43 13.18
N ALA A 250 19.66 16.65 12.66
CA ALA A 250 21.00 17.14 12.30
C ALA A 250 20.92 18.23 11.21
N GLY A 251 20.17 17.99 10.13
CA GLY A 251 20.01 18.96 9.04
C GLY A 251 19.33 20.25 9.50
N LEU A 252 18.28 20.17 10.29
CA LEU A 252 17.61 21.35 10.85
C LEU A 252 18.55 22.15 11.78
N ASN A 253 19.34 21.49 12.62
CA ASN A 253 20.27 22.16 13.52
C ASN A 253 21.43 22.82 12.74
N GLU A 254 21.90 22.20 11.66
CA GLU A 254 22.92 22.79 10.79
C GLU A 254 22.41 24.08 10.15
N VAL A 255 21.19 24.08 9.61
CA VAL A 255 20.57 25.31 9.05
C VAL A 255 20.37 26.36 10.14
N GLY A 256 19.82 25.95 11.31
CA GLY A 256 19.59 26.85 12.44
C GLY A 256 20.85 27.54 12.95
N ALA A 257 21.98 26.85 12.94
CA ALA A 257 23.28 27.41 13.36
C ALA A 257 23.85 28.46 12.39
N ARG A 258 23.41 28.42 11.12
CA ARG A 258 23.86 29.37 10.08
C ARG A 258 23.06 30.68 10.05
N LEU A 259 21.97 30.77 10.82
CA LEU A 259 21.15 31.99 10.86
C LEU A 259 21.90 33.13 11.55
N THR A 260 21.60 34.37 11.19
CA THR A 260 22.17 35.58 11.79
C THR A 260 22.00 35.62 13.31
N VAL A 261 20.84 35.15 13.78
CA VAL A 261 20.59 34.84 15.18
C VAL A 261 20.38 33.33 15.26
N PRO A 262 21.34 32.56 15.82
CA PRO A 262 21.24 31.13 15.89
C PRO A 262 19.94 30.67 16.61
N ALA A 263 19.23 29.76 15.98
CA ALA A 263 18.01 29.21 16.56
C ALA A 263 18.34 28.20 17.68
N ALA A 264 17.41 28.05 18.60
CA ALA A 264 17.51 26.98 19.59
C ALA A 264 17.54 25.61 18.88
N PRO A 265 18.42 24.69 19.29
CA PRO A 265 18.56 23.41 18.62
C PRO A 265 17.29 22.57 18.80
N VAL A 266 16.87 21.95 17.72
CA VAL A 266 15.83 20.89 17.72
C VAL A 266 16.42 19.68 18.45
N LYS A 267 15.69 19.14 19.41
CA LYS A 267 16.13 17.98 20.18
C LYS A 267 15.26 16.79 19.85
N LEU A 268 15.89 15.64 19.70
CA LEU A 268 15.18 14.38 19.61
C LEU A 268 14.66 13.99 20.99
N PRO A 269 13.33 13.92 21.21
CA PRO A 269 12.79 13.47 22.48
C PRO A 269 13.06 11.96 22.68
N PRO A 270 12.89 11.43 23.91
CA PRO A 270 12.90 9.99 24.13
C PRO A 270 11.90 9.29 23.20
N LEU A 271 12.23 8.08 22.74
CA LEU A 271 11.39 7.30 21.80
C LEU A 271 9.94 7.15 22.28
N THR A 272 9.73 7.03 23.60
CA THR A 272 8.40 6.99 24.21
C THR A 272 7.55 8.22 23.95
N ALA A 273 8.16 9.36 23.62
CA ALA A 273 7.44 10.59 23.27
C ALA A 273 6.79 10.56 21.87
N PHE A 274 7.16 9.61 21.01
CA PHE A 274 6.50 9.37 19.73
C PHE A 274 5.28 8.47 19.85
N SER A 275 4.98 7.97 21.07
CA SER A 275 3.81 7.13 21.29
C SER A 275 2.52 7.87 20.99
N LEU A 276 1.54 7.11 20.49
CA LEU A 276 0.18 7.58 20.27
C LEU A 276 -0.63 7.47 21.55
N ASP A 277 -1.36 8.54 21.88
CA ASP A 277 -2.43 8.53 22.90
C ASP A 277 -2.06 7.87 24.24
N GLY A 278 -0.82 8.10 24.71
CA GLY A 278 -0.34 7.60 26.00
C GLY A 278 0.20 6.17 25.99
N MET A 279 0.31 5.53 24.84
CA MET A 279 1.00 4.23 24.72
C MET A 279 2.52 4.42 24.77
N SER A 280 3.20 3.57 25.53
CA SER A 280 4.60 3.74 25.90
C SER A 280 5.63 3.23 24.87
N ALA A 281 5.19 2.61 23.79
CA ALA A 281 6.09 2.08 22.76
C ALA A 281 5.87 2.77 21.42
N PRO A 282 6.94 3.22 20.72
CA PRO A 282 6.80 3.86 19.41
C PRO A 282 6.41 2.86 18.31
N SER A 283 6.65 1.56 18.49
CA SER A 283 6.35 0.50 17.54
C SER A 283 6.30 -0.88 18.20
N ASN A 284 5.44 -1.75 17.68
CA ASN A 284 5.31 -3.14 18.09
C ASN A 284 6.17 -4.12 17.26
N VAL A 285 6.90 -3.66 16.26
CA VAL A 285 7.78 -4.51 15.42
C VAL A 285 8.73 -5.39 16.25
N PRO A 286 9.33 -4.91 17.38
CA PRO A 286 10.15 -5.78 18.22
C PRO A 286 9.39 -6.94 18.85
N TRP A 287 8.09 -6.82 19.08
CA TRP A 287 7.26 -7.94 19.52
C TRP A 287 7.15 -8.99 18.40
N PHE A 288 6.80 -8.55 17.18
CA PHE A 288 6.75 -9.44 16.03
C PHE A 288 8.07 -10.15 15.76
N ALA A 289 9.21 -9.52 15.98
CA ALA A 289 10.54 -10.08 15.73
C ALA A 289 11.06 -11.02 16.83
N ARG A 290 10.45 -11.06 18.03
CA ARG A 290 11.02 -11.75 19.22
C ARG A 290 10.12 -12.79 19.86
N THR A 291 8.85 -12.89 19.49
CA THR A 291 7.94 -13.84 20.11
C THR A 291 8.18 -15.26 19.59
N ALA A 292 7.99 -16.26 20.43
CA ALA A 292 8.17 -17.66 20.05
C ALA A 292 7.23 -18.12 18.93
N ASP A 293 6.07 -17.49 18.81
CA ASP A 293 5.12 -17.74 17.72
C ASP A 293 5.62 -17.19 16.38
N MET A 294 6.67 -16.36 16.39
CA MET A 294 7.27 -15.74 15.21
C MET A 294 8.37 -16.60 14.55
N GLU A 295 8.61 -17.81 14.98
CA GLU A 295 9.28 -18.81 14.13
C GLU A 295 8.59 -18.95 12.78
N SER A 296 7.35 -18.43 12.68
CA SER A 296 6.63 -18.29 11.42
C SER A 296 7.37 -17.46 10.35
N PHE A 297 8.30 -16.58 10.71
CA PHE A 297 9.14 -15.85 9.76
C PHE A 297 10.51 -16.48 9.53
N SER A 298 11.01 -17.25 10.49
CA SER A 298 12.32 -17.86 10.40
C SER A 298 12.39 -18.85 9.24
N GLY A 299 13.32 -18.60 8.31
CA GLY A 299 13.51 -19.42 7.12
C GLY A 299 12.51 -19.21 5.99
N LYS A 300 11.46 -18.40 6.17
CA LYS A 300 10.53 -18.02 5.09
C LYS A 300 11.22 -17.07 4.13
N LYS A 301 11.03 -17.34 2.85
CA LYS A 301 11.66 -16.60 1.75
C LYS A 301 10.67 -15.63 1.14
N ALA A 302 11.10 -14.40 0.91
CA ALA A 302 10.28 -13.37 0.29
C ALA A 302 10.79 -13.00 -1.11
N PHE A 303 9.84 -12.60 -1.95
CA PHE A 303 10.08 -11.97 -3.24
C PHE A 303 9.44 -10.59 -3.23
N VAL A 304 10.20 -9.54 -3.61
CA VAL A 304 9.72 -8.14 -3.54
C VAL A 304 9.83 -7.48 -4.91
N PHE A 305 8.71 -6.97 -5.43
CA PHE A 305 8.68 -6.31 -6.73
C PHE A 305 7.66 -5.17 -6.76
N GLY A 306 8.03 -4.01 -7.30
CA GLY A 306 7.12 -2.87 -7.37
C GLY A 306 7.78 -1.59 -7.86
N ASP A 307 7.33 -0.46 -7.32
CA ASP A 307 8.00 0.83 -7.51
C ASP A 307 9.34 0.88 -6.76
N ALA A 308 10.08 1.96 -6.90
CA ALA A 308 11.42 2.06 -6.31
C ALA A 308 11.37 2.23 -4.78
N THR A 309 10.52 3.11 -4.27
CA THR A 309 10.44 3.45 -2.84
C THR A 309 9.98 2.27 -2.00
N HIS A 310 8.84 1.69 -2.36
CA HIS A 310 8.23 0.61 -1.56
C HIS A 310 9.02 -0.69 -1.68
N THR A 311 9.57 -0.98 -2.87
CA THR A 311 10.43 -2.16 -3.06
C THR A 311 11.65 -2.12 -2.18
N VAL A 312 12.41 -1.01 -2.19
CA VAL A 312 13.62 -0.88 -1.38
C VAL A 312 13.30 -0.90 0.11
N GLY A 313 12.29 -0.14 0.53
CA GLY A 313 11.88 -0.07 1.92
C GLY A 313 11.41 -1.42 2.45
N MET A 314 10.53 -2.10 1.71
CA MET A 314 10.00 -3.40 2.10
C MET A 314 11.07 -4.50 2.12
N ALA A 315 11.96 -4.52 1.12
CA ALA A 315 13.05 -5.48 1.07
C ALA A 315 13.96 -5.37 2.31
N LYS A 316 14.37 -4.15 2.67
CA LYS A 316 15.18 -3.91 3.87
C LYS A 316 14.43 -4.25 5.15
N PHE A 317 13.14 -3.88 5.24
CA PHE A 317 12.31 -4.18 6.40
C PHE A 317 12.17 -5.69 6.65
N LEU A 318 11.87 -6.47 5.61
CA LEU A 318 11.74 -7.92 5.71
C LEU A 318 13.02 -8.59 6.20
N VAL A 319 14.16 -8.18 5.67
CA VAL A 319 15.46 -8.78 6.02
C VAL A 319 15.94 -8.30 7.39
N ASP A 320 16.02 -6.97 7.59
CA ASP A 320 16.69 -6.40 8.75
C ASP A 320 15.85 -6.47 10.03
N GLU A 321 14.51 -6.37 9.90
CA GLU A 321 13.62 -6.27 11.07
C GLU A 321 12.79 -7.53 11.30
N LEU A 322 12.43 -8.29 10.26
CA LEU A 322 11.67 -9.54 10.39
C LEU A 322 12.51 -10.81 10.15
N GLY A 323 13.76 -10.69 9.66
CA GLY A 323 14.65 -11.83 9.44
C GLY A 323 14.23 -12.74 8.27
N MET A 324 13.45 -12.23 7.31
CA MET A 324 13.00 -12.96 6.13
C MET A 324 13.97 -12.74 4.96
N PRO A 325 14.74 -13.76 4.51
CA PRO A 325 15.65 -13.60 3.40
C PRO A 325 14.91 -13.42 2.08
N LEU A 326 15.50 -12.63 1.17
CA LEU A 326 14.99 -12.46 -0.18
C LEU A 326 15.52 -13.53 -1.12
N VAL A 327 14.62 -14.10 -1.93
CA VAL A 327 14.96 -14.99 -3.05
C VAL A 327 14.95 -14.28 -4.40
N GLY A 328 14.42 -13.06 -4.43
CA GLY A 328 14.43 -12.20 -5.59
C GLY A 328 13.82 -10.85 -5.25
N ALA A 329 14.21 -9.83 -5.98
CA ALA A 329 13.64 -8.49 -5.89
C ALA A 329 13.77 -7.76 -7.22
N GLY A 330 12.99 -6.68 -7.39
CA GLY A 330 13.10 -5.88 -8.58
C GLY A 330 12.09 -4.76 -8.70
N THR A 331 12.13 -4.08 -9.84
CA THR A 331 11.26 -2.95 -10.11
C THR A 331 10.80 -2.91 -11.56
N TYR A 332 9.57 -2.42 -11.76
CA TYR A 332 9.07 -2.12 -13.11
C TYR A 332 9.54 -0.75 -13.62
N LEU A 333 10.07 0.10 -12.74
CA LEU A 333 10.59 1.42 -13.09
C LEU A 333 11.99 1.30 -13.68
N LEU A 334 12.09 1.11 -15.00
CA LEU A 334 13.36 0.88 -15.67
C LEU A 334 14.38 2.01 -15.46
N LYS A 335 13.92 3.26 -15.34
CA LYS A 335 14.78 4.42 -15.07
C LYS A 335 15.40 4.38 -13.66
N GLU A 336 14.71 3.76 -12.70
CA GLU A 336 15.15 3.66 -11.33
C GLU A 336 15.90 2.35 -11.03
N ALA A 337 15.98 1.44 -12.00
CA ALA A 337 16.55 0.10 -11.83
C ALA A 337 17.99 0.11 -11.29
N ALA A 338 18.84 1.05 -11.74
CA ALA A 338 20.20 1.17 -11.27
C ALA A 338 20.26 1.56 -9.79
N TRP A 339 19.44 2.54 -9.39
CA TRP A 339 19.33 2.96 -8.01
C TRP A 339 18.77 1.87 -7.11
N VAL A 340 17.68 1.20 -7.51
CA VAL A 340 17.08 0.09 -6.74
C VAL A 340 18.09 -1.04 -6.56
N ARG A 341 18.84 -1.42 -7.62
CA ARG A 341 19.91 -2.43 -7.55
C ARG A 341 21.00 -2.04 -6.53
N GLU A 342 21.43 -0.78 -6.57
CA GLU A 342 22.42 -0.26 -5.61
C GLU A 342 21.92 -0.35 -4.17
N GLN A 343 20.67 0.05 -3.93
CA GLN A 343 20.04 0.00 -2.61
C GLN A 343 19.86 -1.41 -2.06
N LEU A 344 19.70 -2.39 -2.94
CA LEU A 344 19.49 -3.81 -2.59
C LEU A 344 20.76 -4.64 -2.64
N GLN A 345 21.91 -3.99 -2.83
CA GLN A 345 23.22 -4.70 -2.78
C GLN A 345 23.42 -5.34 -1.40
N GLY A 346 23.68 -6.64 -1.39
CA GLY A 346 23.81 -7.43 -0.16
C GLY A 346 22.49 -8.01 0.38
N TYR A 347 21.34 -7.56 -0.09
CA TYR A 347 20.01 -8.11 0.25
C TYR A 347 19.54 -9.17 -0.74
N VAL A 348 19.84 -8.99 -2.01
CA VAL A 348 19.52 -9.92 -3.10
C VAL A 348 20.75 -10.10 -3.99
N LYS A 349 20.92 -11.29 -4.57
CA LYS A 349 21.99 -11.52 -5.53
C LYS A 349 21.70 -10.81 -6.84
N ASP A 350 22.75 -10.39 -7.56
CA ASP A 350 22.59 -9.72 -8.85
C ASP A 350 21.80 -10.52 -9.88
N GLU A 351 21.95 -11.84 -9.87
CA GLU A 351 21.24 -12.78 -10.76
C GLU A 351 19.74 -12.91 -10.42
N ASP A 352 19.36 -12.58 -9.19
CA ASP A 352 17.98 -12.63 -8.68
C ASP A 352 17.30 -11.26 -8.68
N PHE A 353 17.98 -10.20 -9.16
CA PHE A 353 17.42 -8.87 -9.35
C PHE A 353 16.81 -8.73 -10.75
N ILE A 354 15.54 -8.29 -10.82
CA ILE A 354 14.81 -8.12 -12.07
C ILE A 354 14.44 -6.65 -12.27
N ALA A 355 14.74 -6.10 -13.45
CA ALA A 355 14.20 -4.81 -13.88
C ALA A 355 13.47 -5.02 -15.21
N THR A 356 12.14 -4.98 -15.17
CA THR A 356 11.29 -5.22 -16.34
C THR A 356 9.90 -4.65 -16.15
N ASP A 357 9.30 -4.13 -17.20
CA ASP A 357 7.89 -3.75 -17.29
C ASP A 357 7.00 -4.86 -17.87
N GLU A 358 7.60 -6.02 -18.20
CA GLU A 358 6.89 -7.20 -18.68
C GLU A 358 6.47 -8.10 -17.52
N PHE A 359 5.22 -8.00 -17.09
CA PHE A 359 4.70 -8.76 -15.95
C PHE A 359 4.80 -10.29 -16.11
N GLN A 360 4.87 -10.81 -17.35
CA GLN A 360 5.04 -12.24 -17.60
C GLN A 360 6.40 -12.75 -17.14
N GLN A 361 7.47 -11.94 -17.30
CA GLN A 361 8.80 -12.30 -16.82
C GLN A 361 8.83 -12.40 -15.30
N VAL A 362 8.20 -11.44 -14.63
CA VAL A 362 8.06 -11.43 -13.16
C VAL A 362 7.25 -12.64 -12.70
N ALA A 363 6.10 -12.91 -13.37
CA ALA A 363 5.24 -14.05 -13.06
C ALA A 363 5.96 -15.40 -13.23
N GLN A 364 6.77 -15.55 -14.28
CA GLN A 364 7.58 -16.73 -14.49
C GLN A 364 8.60 -16.90 -13.35
N ARG A 365 9.29 -15.82 -12.98
CA ARG A 365 10.32 -15.88 -11.92
C ARG A 365 9.70 -16.22 -10.56
N ILE A 366 8.55 -15.67 -10.21
CA ILE A 366 7.80 -16.02 -9.00
C ILE A 366 7.44 -17.52 -9.01
N GLY A 367 6.95 -18.03 -10.15
CA GLY A 367 6.61 -19.44 -10.31
C GLY A 367 7.80 -20.39 -10.16
N GLU A 368 9.00 -20.00 -10.61
CA GLU A 368 10.25 -20.75 -10.47
C GLU A 368 10.78 -20.74 -9.03
N LEU A 369 10.78 -19.57 -8.40
CA LEU A 369 11.34 -19.38 -7.04
C LEU A 369 10.43 -19.88 -5.94
N ARG A 370 9.10 -19.87 -6.16
CA ARG A 370 8.06 -20.24 -5.17
C ARG A 370 8.34 -19.70 -3.77
N PRO A 371 8.40 -18.39 -3.59
CA PRO A 371 8.63 -17.79 -2.28
C PRO A 371 7.47 -18.06 -1.33
N ASP A 372 7.70 -17.99 -0.01
CA ASP A 372 6.67 -18.10 1.01
C ASP A 372 5.80 -16.84 1.08
N LEU A 373 6.37 -15.69 0.70
CA LEU A 373 5.68 -14.40 0.62
C LEU A 373 6.08 -13.65 -0.65
N VAL A 374 5.09 -13.20 -1.40
CA VAL A 374 5.26 -12.27 -2.53
C VAL A 374 4.78 -10.90 -2.08
N CYS A 375 5.67 -9.92 -2.07
CA CYS A 375 5.32 -8.51 -1.90
C CYS A 375 5.39 -7.83 -3.25
N GLY A 376 4.26 -7.35 -3.77
CA GLY A 376 4.23 -6.84 -5.13
C GLY A 376 3.09 -5.87 -5.40
N THR A 377 2.74 -5.79 -6.67
CA THR A 377 1.57 -5.05 -7.15
C THR A 377 0.38 -6.01 -7.31
N GLN A 378 -0.72 -5.51 -7.82
CA GLN A 378 -1.84 -6.38 -8.21
C GLN A 378 -1.45 -7.45 -9.24
N MET A 379 -0.43 -7.21 -10.06
CA MET A 379 0.04 -8.18 -11.06
C MET A 379 0.65 -9.40 -10.37
N GLU A 380 1.52 -9.17 -9.41
CA GLU A 380 2.14 -10.21 -8.60
C GLU A 380 1.10 -10.92 -7.74
N ARG A 381 0.06 -10.21 -7.30
CA ARG A 381 -1.08 -10.81 -6.59
C ARG A 381 -1.82 -11.82 -7.46
N HIS A 382 -2.08 -11.51 -8.73
CA HIS A 382 -2.70 -12.48 -9.65
C HIS A 382 -1.80 -13.71 -9.85
N THR A 383 -0.51 -13.49 -9.99
CA THR A 383 0.48 -14.57 -10.11
C THR A 383 0.52 -15.44 -8.86
N GLY A 384 0.60 -14.82 -7.69
CA GLY A 384 0.62 -15.55 -6.43
C GLY A 384 -0.63 -16.41 -6.21
N ARG A 385 -1.82 -15.86 -6.49
CA ARG A 385 -3.08 -16.62 -6.44
C ARG A 385 -3.09 -17.80 -7.41
N LYS A 386 -2.51 -17.65 -8.60
CA LYS A 386 -2.40 -18.75 -9.56
C LYS A 386 -1.51 -19.88 -9.07
N HIS A 387 -0.48 -19.57 -8.29
CA HIS A 387 0.50 -20.53 -7.76
C HIS A 387 0.26 -20.92 -6.30
N ASP A 388 -0.86 -20.46 -5.71
CA ASP A 388 -1.21 -20.68 -4.32
C ASP A 388 -0.15 -20.21 -3.33
N LEU A 389 0.33 -18.97 -3.55
CA LEU A 389 1.32 -18.30 -2.73
C LEU A 389 0.69 -17.18 -1.91
N ASN A 390 1.27 -16.89 -0.76
CA ASN A 390 0.89 -15.72 0.04
C ASN A 390 1.33 -14.44 -0.64
N VAL A 391 0.44 -13.45 -0.74
CA VAL A 391 0.73 -12.19 -1.42
C VAL A 391 0.25 -11.00 -0.62
N MET A 392 1.12 -10.00 -0.50
CA MET A 392 0.84 -8.67 0.04
C MET A 392 1.06 -7.63 -1.05
N VAL A 393 0.10 -6.74 -1.26
CA VAL A 393 0.26 -5.61 -2.20
C VAL A 393 0.97 -4.47 -1.47
N ILE A 394 2.12 -4.05 -2.01
CA ILE A 394 2.98 -3.02 -1.44
C ILE A 394 3.16 -1.79 -2.34
N ALA A 395 2.75 -1.88 -3.59
CA ALA A 395 2.92 -0.82 -4.58
C ALA A 395 1.78 -0.84 -5.62
N PRO A 396 1.48 0.30 -6.27
CA PRO A 396 0.55 0.31 -7.40
C PRO A 396 1.15 -0.45 -8.61
N PRO A 397 0.30 -0.86 -9.56
CA PRO A 397 -1.14 -0.65 -9.60
C PRO A 397 -1.92 -1.59 -8.67
N THR A 398 -3.05 -1.10 -8.16
CA THR A 398 -4.00 -1.87 -7.36
C THR A 398 -5.44 -1.45 -7.66
N HIS A 399 -6.36 -2.41 -7.86
CA HIS A 399 -7.76 -2.16 -8.20
C HIS A 399 -8.74 -3.00 -7.38
N ILE A 400 -8.34 -4.19 -6.95
CA ILE A 400 -9.20 -5.18 -6.30
C ILE A 400 -8.99 -5.29 -4.79
N GLU A 401 -7.99 -4.63 -4.27
CA GLU A 401 -7.76 -4.45 -2.83
C GLU A 401 -7.18 -3.06 -2.59
N SER A 402 -7.00 -2.67 -1.35
CA SER A 402 -6.58 -1.31 -1.01
C SER A 402 -7.46 -0.25 -1.66
N HIS A 403 -8.79 -0.46 -1.59
CA HIS A 403 -9.78 0.40 -2.25
C HIS A 403 -9.71 1.87 -1.82
N LEU A 404 -9.16 2.15 -0.66
CA LEU A 404 -8.78 3.49 -0.22
C LEU A 404 -7.27 3.65 -0.39
N LEU A 405 -6.85 3.88 -1.63
CA LEU A 405 -5.47 3.84 -2.10
C LEU A 405 -4.48 4.64 -1.21
N ALA A 406 -4.89 5.80 -0.73
CA ALA A 406 -4.05 6.68 0.06
C ALA A 406 -4.11 6.41 1.58
N TYR A 407 -4.82 5.36 2.00
CA TYR A 407 -4.99 5.00 3.41
C TYR A 407 -4.05 3.87 3.81
N ARG A 408 -3.92 3.66 5.12
CA ARG A 408 -2.89 2.88 5.82
C ARG A 408 -1.50 3.54 5.67
N PRO A 409 -0.78 3.78 6.77
CA PRO A 409 0.57 4.32 6.69
C PRO A 409 1.55 3.23 6.24
N PHE A 410 2.59 3.64 5.51
CA PHE A 410 3.73 2.80 5.16
C PHE A 410 5.03 3.40 5.73
N LEU A 411 5.03 4.70 5.98
CA LEU A 411 6.17 5.42 6.53
C LEU A 411 6.10 5.52 8.06
N ALA A 412 7.26 5.70 8.65
CA ALA A 412 7.48 5.91 10.07
C ALA A 412 7.07 4.72 10.96
N PHE A 413 6.92 4.93 12.25
CA PHE A 413 6.60 3.87 13.22
C PHE A 413 5.22 3.26 12.97
N ASP A 414 4.23 4.09 12.65
CA ASP A 414 2.87 3.61 12.34
C ASP A 414 2.88 2.69 11.11
N GLY A 415 3.67 3.06 10.09
CA GLY A 415 3.85 2.25 8.88
C GLY A 415 4.55 0.92 9.19
N ALA A 416 5.59 0.95 10.00
CA ALA A 416 6.29 -0.27 10.40
C ALA A 416 5.35 -1.27 11.09
N ASP A 417 4.48 -0.81 12.00
CA ASP A 417 3.50 -1.65 12.70
C ASP A 417 2.47 -2.22 11.74
N VAL A 418 1.94 -1.40 10.82
CA VAL A 418 0.97 -1.86 9.82
C VAL A 418 1.58 -2.91 8.87
N ILE A 419 2.81 -2.70 8.42
CA ILE A 419 3.51 -3.67 7.57
C ILE A 419 3.74 -4.98 8.31
N ALA A 420 4.23 -4.93 9.56
CA ALA A 420 4.49 -6.12 10.35
C ALA A 420 3.23 -6.94 10.59
N ASP A 421 2.13 -6.29 10.95
CA ASP A 421 0.83 -6.92 11.14
C ASP A 421 0.30 -7.57 9.84
N GLU A 422 0.42 -6.88 8.71
CA GLU A 422 -0.04 -7.39 7.43
C GLU A 422 0.80 -8.57 6.92
N VAL A 423 2.12 -8.51 7.09
CA VAL A 423 3.04 -9.64 6.79
C VAL A 423 2.68 -10.84 7.65
N TYR A 424 2.51 -10.61 8.97
CA TYR A 424 2.13 -11.67 9.90
C TYR A 424 0.79 -12.31 9.51
N THR A 425 -0.23 -11.49 9.33
CA THR A 425 -1.58 -11.96 8.95
C THR A 425 -1.54 -12.76 7.64
N THR A 426 -0.84 -12.25 6.63
CA THR A 426 -0.72 -12.92 5.33
C THR A 426 -0.04 -14.29 5.45
N CYS A 427 1.04 -14.39 6.24
CA CYS A 427 1.73 -15.65 6.46
C CYS A 427 0.93 -16.63 7.33
N THR A 428 0.16 -16.12 8.31
CA THR A 428 -0.66 -16.94 9.21
C THR A 428 -1.86 -17.53 8.48
N LEU A 429 -2.51 -16.79 7.59
CA LEU A 429 -3.60 -17.32 6.75
C LEU A 429 -3.13 -18.49 5.88
N GLY A 430 -1.90 -18.44 5.39
CA GLY A 430 -1.29 -19.58 4.70
C GLY A 430 -1.10 -20.81 5.59
N MET A 431 -0.76 -20.59 6.87
CA MET A 431 -0.65 -21.66 7.87
C MET A 431 -2.02 -22.26 8.21
N GLU A 432 -3.06 -21.43 8.36
CA GLU A 432 -4.43 -21.87 8.62
C GLU A 432 -4.93 -22.80 7.50
N LYS A 433 -4.72 -22.42 6.24
CA LYS A 433 -5.04 -23.28 5.10
C LYS A 433 -4.27 -24.61 5.16
N HIS A 434 -2.99 -24.56 5.46
CA HIS A 434 -2.17 -25.76 5.60
C HIS A 434 -2.66 -26.67 6.73
N LEU A 435 -3.14 -26.09 7.85
CA LEU A 435 -3.74 -26.87 8.95
C LEU A 435 -5.08 -27.46 8.57
N ILE A 436 -5.91 -26.73 7.81
CA ILE A 436 -7.18 -27.25 7.26
C ILE A 436 -6.89 -28.39 6.29
N ASP A 437 -5.93 -28.22 5.37
CA ASP A 437 -5.51 -29.25 4.42
C ASP A 437 -4.95 -30.51 5.12
N MET A 438 -4.26 -30.36 6.26
CA MET A 438 -3.71 -31.49 7.04
C MET A 438 -4.72 -32.23 7.90
N PHE A 439 -5.69 -31.52 8.46
CA PHE A 439 -6.59 -32.06 9.49
C PHE A 439 -8.07 -32.10 9.08
N GLY A 440 -8.36 -31.83 7.81
CA GLY A 440 -9.72 -31.73 7.26
C GLY A 440 -10.45 -30.47 7.74
N ASP A 441 -11.75 -30.40 7.47
CA ASP A 441 -12.60 -29.23 7.72
C ASP A 441 -12.80 -28.88 9.20
N ALA A 442 -11.89 -29.33 10.02
CA ALA A 442 -11.77 -28.95 11.43
C ALA A 442 -13.09 -29.20 12.21
N GLY A 443 -13.91 -30.21 11.80
CA GLY A 443 -15.18 -30.59 12.43
C GLY A 443 -16.36 -29.72 12.05
N LEU A 444 -16.25 -28.95 10.98
CA LEU A 444 -17.41 -28.28 10.36
C LEU A 444 -18.35 -29.30 9.73
N ASP A 445 -17.82 -30.44 9.27
CA ASP A 445 -18.61 -31.56 8.73
C ASP A 445 -19.56 -32.19 9.77
N GLU A 446 -19.20 -32.17 11.05
CA GLU A 446 -20.07 -32.66 12.13
C GLU A 446 -21.28 -31.75 12.38
N VAL A 447 -21.16 -30.45 12.09
CA VAL A 447 -22.26 -29.48 12.23
C VAL A 447 -23.29 -29.70 11.12
N ASP A 448 -22.85 -30.03 9.91
CA ASP A 448 -23.73 -30.33 8.78
C ASP A 448 -24.41 -31.70 8.95
N ALA A 449 -23.73 -32.67 9.52
CA ALA A 449 -24.32 -33.99 9.81
C ALA A 449 -25.42 -33.92 10.89
N VAL A 450 -25.27 -33.06 11.90
CA VAL A 450 -26.31 -32.83 12.93
C VAL A 450 -27.48 -32.04 12.35
N ALA A 451 -27.25 -31.12 11.44
CA ALA A 451 -28.31 -30.39 10.74
C ALA A 451 -29.07 -31.26 9.73
N ALA A 452 -28.41 -32.25 9.10
CA ALA A 452 -29.02 -33.18 8.16
C ALA A 452 -29.79 -34.32 8.85
N GLY A 453 -29.53 -34.62 10.13
CA GLY A 453 -30.14 -35.71 10.90
C GLY A 453 -31.51 -35.41 11.53
N HIS A 454 -32.09 -34.24 11.33
CA HIS A 454 -33.41 -33.87 11.89
C HIS A 454 -34.44 -33.53 10.80
N GLY A 455 -34.57 -34.36 9.80
CA GLY A 455 -35.52 -34.14 8.73
C GLY A 455 -36.11 -35.39 8.09
N ASP A 456 -36.67 -36.34 8.89
CA ASP A 456 -37.62 -37.32 8.37
C ASP A 456 -39.03 -36.99 8.88
N GLY A 457 -39.80 -36.39 8.02
CA GLY A 457 -41.21 -36.15 8.23
C GLY A 457 -41.84 -35.56 6.97
N GLU A 458 -42.37 -36.49 6.14
CA GLU A 458 -43.14 -36.17 4.93
C GLU A 458 -44.13 -35.01 5.09
N THR A 459 -44.18 -34.12 4.12
CA THR A 459 -45.43 -33.87 3.39
C THR A 459 -45.21 -32.97 2.16
N ARG A 460 -45.76 -33.43 1.05
CA ARG A 460 -45.95 -32.69 -0.22
C ARG A 460 -46.79 -31.43 -0.04
N GLY A 461 -46.44 -30.39 -0.75
CA GLY A 461 -47.31 -29.24 -1.01
C GLY A 461 -46.63 -28.20 -1.94
N GLN A 462 -47.12 -28.14 -3.17
CA GLN A 462 -46.84 -27.11 -4.17
C GLN A 462 -47.23 -25.72 -3.68
N GLY A 463 -46.53 -24.72 -4.16
CA GLY A 463 -47.09 -23.35 -4.28
C GLY A 463 -46.07 -22.21 -4.26
N ASP A 464 -46.00 -21.53 -5.38
CA ASP A 464 -45.30 -20.32 -5.74
C ASP A 464 -45.30 -19.16 -4.71
N GLY A 465 -44.28 -18.34 -4.78
CA GLY A 465 -44.38 -16.97 -4.32
C GLY A 465 -43.11 -16.38 -3.70
N ALA A 466 -42.25 -15.84 -4.52
CA ALA A 466 -41.20 -14.95 -4.06
C ALA A 466 -41.79 -13.67 -3.50
N THR A 467 -41.51 -13.35 -2.24
CA THR A 467 -41.77 -12.01 -1.68
C THR A 467 -40.46 -11.47 -1.09
N LEU A 468 -39.95 -10.45 -1.74
CA LEU A 468 -38.85 -9.61 -1.25
C LEU A 468 -39.32 -8.89 0.03
N VAL A 469 -38.67 -9.14 1.14
CA VAL A 469 -38.86 -8.37 2.38
C VAL A 469 -37.85 -7.25 2.41
N SER A 470 -38.38 -6.01 2.48
CA SER A 470 -37.62 -4.76 2.49
C SER A 470 -36.77 -4.57 3.76
N GLU A 471 -35.69 -3.84 3.59
CA GLU A 471 -34.64 -3.53 4.58
C GLU A 471 -35.10 -2.80 5.87
N ASP A 472 -36.33 -2.30 5.91
CA ASP A 472 -36.84 -1.46 7.02
C ASP A 472 -37.23 -2.22 8.31
N GLN A 473 -37.20 -3.54 8.31
CA GLN A 473 -37.56 -4.34 9.52
C GLN A 473 -36.38 -4.79 10.37
N ARG A 474 -35.13 -4.52 9.98
CA ARG A 474 -33.94 -4.89 10.77
C ARG A 474 -33.47 -3.84 11.78
N VAL A 475 -33.95 -2.61 11.70
CA VAL A 475 -33.53 -1.53 12.61
C VAL A 475 -34.35 -1.45 13.88
N ALA A 476 -35.54 -2.08 13.93
CA ALA A 476 -36.44 -2.01 15.09
C ALA A 476 -36.14 -3.02 16.22
N ALA A 477 -35.23 -3.99 16.00
CA ALA A 477 -34.96 -5.05 16.99
C ALA A 477 -33.75 -4.79 17.90
N LEU A 478 -33.05 -3.66 17.75
CA LEU A 478 -31.82 -3.34 18.51
C LEU A 478 -31.99 -2.21 19.56
N SER A 479 -33.23 -1.76 19.82
CA SER A 479 -33.45 -0.62 20.72
C SER A 479 -34.22 -0.94 22.01
N ALA A 480 -34.40 -2.19 22.37
CA ALA A 480 -35.07 -2.53 23.62
C ALA A 480 -34.29 -3.63 24.36
N ASN A 481 -33.36 -3.26 25.19
CA ASN A 481 -33.08 -3.84 26.49
C ASN A 481 -31.77 -3.25 27.07
N GLY A 482 -31.94 -2.16 27.75
CA GLY A 482 -31.02 -1.71 28.77
C GLY A 482 -31.69 -1.89 30.12
N GLN A 483 -31.13 -2.72 30.98
CA GLN A 483 -31.08 -2.53 32.42
C GLN A 483 -30.32 -3.68 33.09
N ASP A 484 -29.16 -3.34 33.55
CA ASP A 484 -28.52 -3.55 34.85
C ASP A 484 -28.99 -4.73 35.72
N GLN A 485 -28.06 -5.63 36.05
CA GLN A 485 -27.77 -6.05 37.43
C GLN A 485 -26.55 -6.96 37.53
N SER A 486 -25.72 -6.60 38.46
CA SER A 486 -24.50 -7.20 38.96
C SER A 486 -24.67 -8.58 39.63
N GLU A 487 -23.64 -9.36 39.51
CA GLU A 487 -22.82 -10.11 40.45
C GLU A 487 -22.66 -11.63 40.20
N PRO A 488 -21.63 -12.26 40.73
CA PRO A 488 -20.96 -13.39 40.12
C PRO A 488 -21.36 -14.73 40.71
N VAL A 489 -21.43 -15.77 39.88
CA VAL A 489 -21.48 -17.15 40.40
C VAL A 489 -20.52 -18.05 39.63
N SER A 490 -19.47 -18.41 40.35
CA SER A 490 -18.67 -19.61 40.16
C SER A 490 -19.54 -20.85 40.20
N GLN A 491 -19.52 -21.66 39.16
CA GLN A 491 -19.89 -23.08 39.30
C GLN A 491 -19.07 -23.95 38.38
N SER A 492 -18.50 -24.97 39.00
CA SER A 492 -17.75 -26.09 38.47
C SER A 492 -18.57 -26.95 37.53
N PRO A 493 -17.94 -27.73 36.61
CA PRO A 493 -18.64 -28.57 35.67
C PRO A 493 -19.24 -29.81 36.35
N GLY A 494 -20.48 -30.16 35.99
CA GLY A 494 -21.18 -31.35 36.42
C GLY A 494 -20.60 -32.65 35.81
N PRO A 495 -21.00 -33.78 36.33
CA PRO A 495 -20.28 -35.04 36.16
C PRO A 495 -20.50 -35.68 34.78
N LEU A 496 -19.38 -36.18 34.24
CA LEU A 496 -19.31 -36.99 33.03
C LEU A 496 -20.05 -38.31 33.21
N VAL A 497 -20.90 -38.64 32.25
CA VAL A 497 -21.53 -39.95 32.12
C VAL A 497 -20.46 -40.98 31.71
N PRO A 498 -20.36 -42.16 32.35
CA PRO A 498 -19.33 -43.13 32.01
C PRO A 498 -19.62 -43.84 30.71
N LEU A 499 -18.68 -43.77 29.78
CA LEU A 499 -18.60 -44.64 28.61
C LEU A 499 -18.18 -46.04 29.05
N SER A 500 -18.80 -47.06 28.43
CA SER A 500 -18.49 -48.48 28.60
C SER A 500 -17.02 -48.81 28.35
N PRO A 501 -16.43 -49.88 28.92
CA PRO A 501 -14.99 -50.06 29.05
C PRO A 501 -14.33 -50.39 27.72
N GLY A 502 -13.82 -49.39 27.06
CA GLY A 502 -12.76 -49.47 26.05
C GLY A 502 -11.44 -49.15 26.71
N GLN A 503 -10.42 -49.90 26.47
CA GLN A 503 -9.07 -49.72 27.04
C GLN A 503 -8.61 -48.30 26.93
N ALA A 504 -8.16 -47.70 28.03
CA ALA A 504 -7.56 -46.36 28.04
C ALA A 504 -6.28 -46.36 27.20
N VAL A 505 -6.28 -45.58 26.15
CA VAL A 505 -5.12 -45.41 25.25
C VAL A 505 -4.06 -44.55 25.99
N SER A 506 -2.83 -45.04 26.06
CA SER A 506 -1.71 -44.34 26.71
C SER A 506 -0.81 -43.68 25.71
N TRP A 507 -0.30 -42.48 26.04
CA TRP A 507 0.66 -41.77 25.22
C TRP A 507 2.09 -42.05 25.69
N THR A 508 2.98 -42.33 24.75
CA THR A 508 4.41 -42.44 25.06
C THR A 508 5.07 -41.07 25.18
N ALA A 509 6.22 -40.98 25.85
CA ALA A 509 6.92 -39.72 26.08
C ALA A 509 7.36 -39.03 24.78
N ASP A 510 7.76 -39.80 23.76
CA ASP A 510 8.14 -39.34 22.45
C ASP A 510 6.95 -38.77 21.65
N ALA A 511 5.78 -39.43 21.74
CA ALA A 511 4.54 -38.94 21.16
C ALA A 511 4.06 -37.65 21.83
N GLU A 512 4.18 -37.52 23.13
CA GLU A 512 3.87 -36.28 23.87
C GLU A 512 4.83 -35.12 23.48
N VAL A 513 6.11 -35.39 23.24
CA VAL A 513 7.08 -34.39 22.75
C VAL A 513 6.70 -33.96 21.34
N THR A 514 6.30 -34.89 20.48
CA THR A 514 5.88 -34.59 19.12
C THR A 514 4.55 -33.80 19.10
N LEU A 515 3.62 -34.15 19.97
CA LEU A 515 2.37 -33.41 20.16
C LEU A 515 2.61 -31.97 20.66
N LYS A 516 3.61 -31.75 21.50
CA LYS A 516 3.97 -30.40 21.98
C LYS A 516 4.55 -29.49 20.91
N LYS A 517 5.06 -30.03 19.80
CA LYS A 517 5.50 -29.25 18.63
C LYS A 517 4.33 -28.68 17.83
N ILE A 518 3.13 -29.21 18.07
CA ILE A 518 1.90 -28.74 17.41
C ILE A 518 1.37 -27.49 18.15
N PRO A 519 0.90 -26.44 17.44
CA PRO A 519 0.36 -25.24 18.05
C PRO A 519 -0.70 -25.55 19.12
N PHE A 520 -0.67 -24.83 20.24
CA PHE A 520 -1.46 -25.14 21.44
C PHE A 520 -2.98 -25.15 21.18
N PHE A 521 -3.47 -24.30 20.28
CA PHE A 521 -4.90 -24.16 19.96
C PHE A 521 -5.50 -25.33 19.17
N VAL A 522 -4.67 -26.10 18.45
CA VAL A 522 -5.11 -27.34 17.73
C VAL A 522 -4.68 -28.61 18.44
N ARG A 523 -3.78 -28.53 19.42
CA ARG A 523 -3.18 -29.69 20.11
C ARG A 523 -4.22 -30.61 20.77
N GLY A 524 -5.25 -30.03 21.41
CA GLY A 524 -6.33 -30.80 22.04
C GLY A 524 -7.09 -31.66 21.04
N ARG A 525 -7.31 -31.12 19.85
CA ARG A 525 -8.03 -31.80 18.78
C ARG A 525 -7.21 -32.89 18.11
N VAL A 526 -5.94 -32.59 17.81
CA VAL A 526 -5.00 -33.60 17.31
C VAL A 526 -4.94 -34.79 18.28
N ARG A 527 -4.88 -34.49 19.57
CA ARG A 527 -4.93 -35.54 20.61
C ARG A 527 -6.18 -36.41 20.51
N THR A 528 -7.35 -35.78 20.43
CA THR A 528 -8.63 -36.49 20.30
C THR A 528 -8.71 -37.33 19.03
N ASN A 529 -8.29 -36.82 17.90
CA ASN A 529 -8.29 -37.51 16.63
C ASN A 529 -7.34 -38.72 16.61
N VAL A 530 -6.15 -38.57 17.17
CA VAL A 530 -5.15 -39.65 17.28
C VAL A 530 -5.65 -40.73 18.26
N GLU A 531 -6.28 -40.33 19.37
CA GLU A 531 -6.90 -41.28 20.33
C GLU A 531 -8.07 -42.04 19.69
N LYS A 532 -8.89 -41.37 18.87
CA LYS A 532 -9.98 -41.99 18.10
C LYS A 532 -9.41 -43.00 17.08
N TYR A 533 -8.42 -42.61 16.30
CA TYR A 533 -7.70 -43.44 15.34
C TYR A 533 -7.11 -44.71 16.01
N ALA A 534 -6.46 -44.52 17.16
CA ALA A 534 -5.87 -45.59 17.93
C ALA A 534 -6.95 -46.54 18.49
N SER A 535 -8.04 -45.98 19.01
CA SER A 535 -9.19 -46.74 19.55
C SER A 535 -9.87 -47.60 18.46
N GLU A 536 -10.12 -47.04 17.26
CA GLU A 536 -10.74 -47.75 16.14
C GLU A 536 -9.87 -48.90 15.62
N ARG A 537 -8.56 -48.86 15.82
CA ARG A 537 -7.59 -49.88 15.40
C ARG A 537 -7.07 -50.76 16.53
N GLY A 538 -7.64 -50.62 17.74
CA GLY A 538 -7.25 -51.41 18.90
C GLY A 538 -5.80 -51.18 19.36
N ILE A 539 -5.23 -49.97 19.10
CA ILE A 539 -3.86 -49.59 19.48
C ILE A 539 -3.91 -49.09 20.93
N ALA A 540 -3.31 -49.80 21.85
CA ALA A 540 -3.29 -49.45 23.26
C ALA A 540 -2.29 -48.37 23.65
N SER A 541 -1.25 -48.12 22.82
CA SER A 541 -0.20 -47.13 23.09
C SER A 541 0.11 -46.28 21.87
N ILE A 542 -0.03 -44.96 22.00
CA ILE A 542 0.25 -43.97 20.96
C ILE A 542 1.74 -43.61 21.01
N THR A 543 2.48 -44.03 20.00
CA THR A 543 3.86 -43.67 19.73
C THR A 543 3.94 -42.54 18.69
N SER A 544 5.11 -41.95 18.47
CA SER A 544 5.32 -41.01 17.39
C SER A 544 4.97 -41.56 16.01
N ASP A 545 5.16 -42.89 15.79
CA ASP A 545 4.80 -43.55 14.55
C ASP A 545 3.28 -43.67 14.38
N VAL A 546 2.55 -43.94 15.47
CA VAL A 546 1.08 -43.97 15.46
C VAL A 546 0.50 -42.58 15.19
N LEU A 547 1.12 -41.55 15.74
CA LEU A 547 0.77 -40.14 15.47
C LEU A 547 0.97 -39.80 14.01
N LEU A 548 2.10 -40.20 13.40
CA LEU A 548 2.39 -40.00 11.98
C LEU A 548 1.43 -40.80 11.09
N ALA A 549 1.14 -42.06 11.44
CA ALA A 549 0.18 -42.91 10.72
C ALA A 549 -1.26 -42.38 10.81
N ALA A 550 -1.63 -41.81 11.97
CA ALA A 550 -2.90 -41.12 12.13
C ALA A 550 -2.96 -39.87 11.24
N LYS A 551 -1.86 -39.13 11.15
CA LYS A 551 -1.71 -37.97 10.26
C LYS A 551 -1.90 -38.38 8.79
N GLU A 552 -1.23 -39.42 8.33
CA GLU A 552 -1.34 -39.93 6.95
C GLU A 552 -2.75 -40.42 6.63
N HIS A 553 -3.42 -41.01 7.59
CA HIS A 553 -4.77 -41.51 7.40
C HIS A 553 -5.85 -40.41 7.38
N LEU A 554 -5.65 -39.34 8.15
CA LEU A 554 -6.56 -38.21 8.26
C LEU A 554 -6.24 -37.09 7.24
N GLY A 555 -5.09 -37.14 6.57
CA GLY A 555 -4.64 -36.16 5.59
C GLY A 555 -4.58 -36.67 4.14
N ALA A 556 -5.20 -37.80 3.84
CA ALA A 556 -5.33 -38.37 2.49
C ALA A 556 -6.66 -37.99 1.83
#